data_33b83418be656526e7e93412bf1373e9
#
_entry.id   33b83418be656526e7e93412bf1373e9
#
_cell.length_a   1.000
_cell.length_b   1.000
_cell.length_c   1.000
_cell.angle_alpha   90.00
_cell.angle_beta   90.00
_cell.angle_gamma   90.00
#
_symmetry.space_group_name_H-M   'P 1'
#
loop_
_entity.id
_entity.type
_entity.pdbx_description
1 polymer ?
#
loop_
_entity_poly.entity_id
_entity_poly.type
_entity_poly.pdbx_seq_one_letter_code
_entity_poly.pdbx_strand_id
1 'polypeptide(L)'
;MDIGINLPVVNPATDPAFLRDIAVRAEELGFAELYLGEHVVLFDDPADEYRQSDDGTAFFPSMANLPDPIQTLTYLAACTSRIRLATGVVILPQRNPVYTAKHVATLDWLSGGRFDFTIGTGWSSEEYAACATPFDARGERCREYVEVMRSLWCDPVSSFSGRFYELPACRQHPKPVQQPHPPLWFGGFGDATFRRVADLGSGYYGFDQTPAEIAVVRQRLAELLTERGRRIEDITISHGVYNRMPVSPETLAEYRDAGVDQFVVSLRGAEQSAMREELERFGRELVGRF
;
A
#
# COMPACT_ATOMS: atom_id res chain seq x y z
N MET A 1 11.92 3.93 -14.11
CA MET A 1 10.69 3.47 -13.44
C MET A 1 10.98 2.17 -12.71
N ASP A 2 10.74 2.11 -11.41
CA ASP A 2 10.96 0.91 -10.60
C ASP A 2 9.84 -0.11 -10.80
N ILE A 3 10.14 -1.39 -10.56
CA ILE A 3 9.16 -2.47 -10.67
C ILE A 3 8.97 -3.11 -9.29
N GLY A 4 7.75 -2.97 -8.76
CA GLY A 4 7.30 -3.64 -7.55
C GLY A 4 6.48 -4.89 -7.88
N ILE A 5 6.16 -5.68 -6.85
CA ILE A 5 5.35 -6.89 -7.01
C ILE A 5 4.29 -7.00 -5.90
N ASN A 6 3.04 -7.24 -6.27
CA ASN A 6 2.01 -7.67 -5.36
C ASN A 6 2.20 -9.14 -5.01
N LEU A 7 2.26 -9.43 -3.72
CA LEU A 7 2.34 -10.79 -3.22
C LEU A 7 1.03 -11.54 -3.50
N PRO A 8 1.08 -12.78 -4.03
CA PRO A 8 -0.11 -13.51 -4.50
C PRO A 8 -0.89 -14.18 -3.35
N VAL A 9 -1.15 -13.46 -2.26
CA VAL A 9 -1.77 -14.02 -1.04
C VAL A 9 -3.21 -14.50 -1.22
N VAL A 10 -3.96 -13.87 -2.15
CA VAL A 10 -5.35 -14.28 -2.45
C VAL A 10 -5.42 -15.61 -3.24
N ASN A 11 -4.30 -16.07 -3.79
CA ASN A 11 -4.25 -17.33 -4.54
C ASN A 11 -4.27 -18.52 -3.58
N PRO A 12 -5.20 -19.48 -3.71
CA PRO A 12 -5.29 -20.63 -2.81
C PRO A 12 -4.07 -21.57 -2.87
N ALA A 13 -3.26 -21.50 -3.92
CA ALA A 13 -2.00 -22.25 -4.01
C ALA A 13 -0.87 -21.63 -3.16
N THR A 14 -1.07 -20.44 -2.60
CA THR A 14 -0.06 -19.73 -1.81
C THR A 14 -0.03 -20.23 -0.37
N ASP A 15 1.18 -20.55 0.11
CA ASP A 15 1.48 -20.87 1.50
C ASP A 15 2.66 -20.00 2.00
N PRO A 16 2.96 -19.99 3.30
CA PRO A 16 4.04 -19.17 3.86
C PRO A 16 5.43 -19.48 3.30
N ALA A 17 5.72 -20.73 2.93
CA ALA A 17 7.00 -21.11 2.35
C ALA A 17 7.14 -20.54 0.93
N PHE A 18 6.06 -20.61 0.14
CA PHE A 18 6.01 -20.05 -1.19
C PHE A 18 6.15 -18.50 -1.16
N LEU A 19 5.48 -17.83 -0.22
CA LEU A 19 5.62 -16.36 -0.06
C LEU A 19 7.07 -15.97 0.23
N ARG A 20 7.75 -16.70 1.12
CA ARG A 20 9.18 -16.50 1.38
C ARG A 20 10.02 -16.67 0.12
N ASP A 21 9.81 -17.76 -0.60
CA ASP A 21 10.56 -18.07 -1.81
C ASP A 21 10.37 -17.02 -2.90
N ILE A 22 9.13 -16.54 -3.09
CA ILE A 22 8.81 -15.44 -4.02
C ILE A 22 9.51 -14.14 -3.59
N ALA A 23 9.49 -13.79 -2.30
CA ALA A 23 10.13 -12.58 -1.80
C ALA A 23 11.65 -12.59 -1.99
N VAL A 24 12.30 -13.71 -1.64
CA VAL A 24 13.74 -13.89 -1.83
C VAL A 24 14.10 -13.85 -3.32
N ARG A 25 13.32 -14.52 -4.15
CA ARG A 25 13.57 -14.56 -5.58
C ARG A 25 13.33 -13.20 -6.26
N ALA A 26 12.30 -12.46 -5.84
CA ALA A 26 12.07 -11.09 -6.31
C ALA A 26 13.26 -10.18 -5.96
N GLU A 27 13.81 -10.30 -4.76
CA GLU A 27 15.03 -9.57 -4.37
C GLU A 27 16.24 -9.92 -5.24
N GLU A 28 16.44 -11.19 -5.55
CA GLU A 28 17.54 -11.66 -6.43
C GLU A 28 17.38 -11.13 -7.86
N LEU A 29 16.16 -11.07 -8.37
CA LEU A 29 15.83 -10.56 -9.70
C LEU A 29 15.88 -9.01 -9.78
N GLY A 30 16.00 -8.32 -8.65
CA GLY A 30 16.14 -6.87 -8.60
C GLY A 30 14.81 -6.10 -8.62
N PHE A 31 13.70 -6.74 -8.23
CA PHE A 31 12.47 -6.00 -7.95
C PHE A 31 12.69 -4.99 -6.83
N ALA A 32 12.07 -3.84 -6.95
CA ALA A 32 12.27 -2.74 -6.01
C ALA A 32 11.52 -2.96 -4.68
N GLU A 33 10.30 -3.53 -4.73
CA GLU A 33 9.42 -3.53 -3.57
C GLU A 33 8.37 -4.64 -3.60
N LEU A 34 8.01 -5.17 -2.42
CA LEU A 34 6.93 -6.13 -2.20
C LEU A 34 5.70 -5.42 -1.64
N TYR A 35 4.54 -5.64 -2.24
CA TYR A 35 3.27 -5.05 -1.83
C TYR A 35 2.31 -6.08 -1.26
N LEU A 36 1.59 -5.70 -0.21
CA LEU A 36 0.53 -6.51 0.38
C LEU A 36 -0.64 -5.64 0.87
N GLY A 37 -1.85 -5.94 0.38
CA GLY A 37 -3.09 -5.27 0.77
C GLY A 37 -3.72 -5.84 2.04
N GLU A 38 -4.79 -5.20 2.50
CA GLU A 38 -5.54 -5.58 3.70
C GLU A 38 -7.02 -5.74 3.44
N HIS A 39 -7.56 -6.84 3.96
CA HIS A 39 -8.91 -6.97 4.48
C HIS A 39 -8.85 -7.81 5.76
N VAL A 40 -9.53 -7.36 6.82
CA VAL A 40 -9.54 -8.06 8.12
C VAL A 40 -10.52 -9.23 8.08
N VAL A 41 -11.66 -9.02 7.43
CA VAL A 41 -12.71 -10.03 7.18
C VAL A 41 -13.29 -9.82 5.78
N LEU A 42 -13.79 -10.89 5.19
CA LEU A 42 -14.46 -10.88 3.89
C LEU A 42 -15.88 -11.43 4.04
N PHE A 43 -16.81 -10.98 3.22
CA PHE A 43 -18.23 -11.35 3.26
C PHE A 43 -18.60 -12.11 1.99
N ASP A 44 -19.47 -13.15 2.14
CA ASP A 44 -19.95 -13.94 1.00
C ASP A 44 -20.94 -13.14 0.13
N ASP A 45 -21.70 -12.25 0.75
CA ASP A 45 -22.68 -11.38 0.10
C ASP A 45 -22.49 -9.95 0.65
N PRO A 46 -21.50 -9.21 0.15
CA PRO A 46 -21.19 -7.87 0.67
C PRO A 46 -22.30 -6.87 0.32
N ALA A 47 -22.69 -6.05 1.29
CA ALA A 47 -23.70 -4.99 1.10
C ALA A 47 -23.19 -3.82 0.25
N ASP A 48 -21.88 -3.60 0.24
CA ASP A 48 -21.24 -2.51 -0.51
C ASP A 48 -20.65 -3.03 -1.81
N GLU A 49 -20.87 -2.28 -2.90
CA GLU A 49 -20.26 -2.57 -4.19
C GLU A 49 -18.77 -2.21 -4.20
N TYR A 50 -17.97 -3.10 -4.76
CA TYR A 50 -16.56 -2.84 -5.03
C TYR A 50 -16.41 -1.94 -6.26
N ARG A 51 -16.19 -0.65 -6.05
CA ARG A 51 -16.20 0.40 -7.08
C ARG A 51 -15.12 0.28 -8.16
N GLN A 52 -14.13 -0.59 -7.96
CA GLN A 52 -13.02 -0.79 -8.88
C GLN A 52 -13.26 -1.94 -9.87
N SER A 53 -14.41 -2.61 -9.81
CA SER A 53 -14.85 -3.58 -10.80
C SER A 53 -16.06 -3.06 -11.57
N ASP A 54 -16.22 -3.54 -12.81
CA ASP A 54 -17.32 -3.10 -13.67
C ASP A 54 -18.68 -3.68 -13.21
N ASP A 55 -18.67 -4.78 -12.48
CA ASP A 55 -19.84 -5.50 -11.98
C ASP A 55 -20.08 -5.30 -10.47
N GLY A 56 -19.28 -4.48 -9.79
CA GLY A 56 -19.37 -4.22 -8.36
C GLY A 56 -18.81 -5.34 -7.46
N THR A 57 -18.30 -6.44 -8.04
CA THR A 57 -17.75 -7.55 -7.25
C THR A 57 -16.28 -7.40 -6.97
N ALA A 58 -15.83 -7.80 -5.77
CA ALA A 58 -14.42 -7.85 -5.45
C ALA A 58 -13.73 -8.96 -6.30
N PHE A 59 -12.50 -8.70 -6.71
CA PHE A 59 -11.72 -9.64 -7.54
C PHE A 59 -11.17 -10.85 -6.78
N PHE A 60 -11.48 -10.98 -5.50
CA PHE A 60 -11.08 -12.10 -4.64
C PHE A 60 -12.31 -12.69 -3.93
N PRO A 61 -12.38 -14.01 -3.77
CA PRO A 61 -13.49 -14.68 -3.08
C PRO A 61 -13.43 -14.42 -1.56
N SER A 62 -14.57 -14.56 -0.89
CA SER A 62 -14.66 -14.43 0.59
C SER A 62 -13.78 -15.42 1.35
N MET A 63 -13.44 -16.54 0.74
CA MET A 63 -12.53 -17.54 1.31
C MET A 63 -11.06 -17.31 0.99
N ALA A 64 -10.69 -16.17 0.38
CA ALA A 64 -9.30 -15.86 0.07
C ALA A 64 -8.44 -15.75 1.33
N ASN A 65 -7.23 -16.29 1.28
CA ASN A 65 -6.23 -16.06 2.32
C ASN A 65 -5.72 -14.62 2.20
N LEU A 66 -6.06 -13.79 3.16
CA LEU A 66 -5.56 -12.41 3.26
C LEU A 66 -4.94 -12.22 4.65
N PRO A 67 -3.67 -12.62 4.83
CA PRO A 67 -2.98 -12.44 6.11
C PRO A 67 -2.75 -10.96 6.40
N ASP A 68 -2.64 -10.60 7.68
CA ASP A 68 -2.31 -9.21 8.08
C ASP A 68 -1.04 -8.74 7.36
N PRO A 69 -1.09 -7.59 6.66
CA PRO A 69 0.02 -7.13 5.84
C PRO A 69 1.26 -6.78 6.66
N ILE A 70 1.12 -6.15 7.83
CA ILE A 70 2.28 -5.74 8.63
C ILE A 70 2.99 -6.96 9.22
N GLN A 71 2.24 -7.96 9.68
CA GLN A 71 2.82 -9.19 10.22
C GLN A 71 3.51 -10.00 9.12
N THR A 72 2.87 -10.13 7.96
CA THR A 72 3.44 -10.86 6.82
C THR A 72 4.70 -10.18 6.29
N LEU A 73 4.68 -8.85 6.12
CA LEU A 73 5.84 -8.09 5.69
C LEU A 73 6.97 -8.14 6.75
N THR A 74 6.65 -8.24 8.05
CA THR A 74 7.66 -8.45 9.10
C THR A 74 8.34 -9.81 8.96
N TYR A 75 7.56 -10.87 8.64
CA TYR A 75 8.12 -12.18 8.35
C TYR A 75 9.04 -12.15 7.12
N LEU A 76 8.64 -11.46 6.05
CA LEU A 76 9.43 -11.35 4.83
C LEU A 76 10.65 -10.44 5.01
N ALA A 77 10.58 -9.43 5.89
CA ALA A 77 11.72 -8.61 6.27
C ALA A 77 12.88 -9.44 6.84
N ALA A 78 12.56 -10.49 7.58
CA ALA A 78 13.56 -11.41 8.15
C ALA A 78 14.17 -12.36 7.10
N CYS A 79 13.53 -12.51 5.93
CA CYS A 79 13.96 -13.39 4.85
C CYS A 79 14.69 -12.66 3.72
N THR A 80 14.68 -11.33 3.73
CA THR A 80 15.23 -10.45 2.68
C THR A 80 16.17 -9.40 3.30
N SER A 81 16.97 -8.73 2.48
CA SER A 81 17.98 -7.79 2.97
C SER A 81 18.01 -6.42 2.27
N ARG A 82 17.46 -6.32 1.05
CA ARG A 82 17.53 -5.12 0.21
C ARG A 82 16.16 -4.66 -0.28
N ILE A 83 15.30 -5.60 -0.75
CA ILE A 83 13.99 -5.29 -1.32
C ILE A 83 13.16 -4.51 -0.31
N ARG A 84 12.48 -3.45 -0.77
CA ARG A 84 11.59 -2.68 0.07
C ARG A 84 10.28 -3.43 0.31
N LEU A 85 9.55 -3.01 1.29
CA LEU A 85 8.32 -3.62 1.76
C LEU A 85 7.24 -2.54 1.85
N ALA A 86 6.09 -2.74 1.23
CA ALA A 86 5.00 -1.77 1.27
C ALA A 86 3.66 -2.42 1.57
N THR A 87 2.83 -1.70 2.29
CA THR A 87 1.41 -2.04 2.32
C THR A 87 0.71 -1.51 1.06
N GLY A 88 -0.27 -2.20 0.53
CA GLY A 88 -0.94 -1.77 -0.69
C GLY A 88 -2.44 -2.09 -0.73
N VAL A 89 -3.21 -1.56 0.24
CA VAL A 89 -3.04 -0.58 1.33
C VAL A 89 -3.43 -1.16 2.69
N VAL A 90 -3.02 -0.50 3.80
CA VAL A 90 -3.64 -0.69 5.11
C VAL A 90 -4.85 0.21 5.25
N ILE A 91 -5.97 -0.32 5.75
CA ILE A 91 -7.19 0.45 6.00
C ILE A 91 -7.09 1.10 7.38
N LEU A 92 -6.33 2.20 7.47
CA LEU A 92 -5.96 2.83 8.74
C LEU A 92 -7.15 3.21 9.63
N PRO A 93 -8.28 3.77 9.12
CA PRO A 93 -9.35 4.25 10.00
C PRO A 93 -10.10 3.16 10.78
N GLN A 94 -9.98 1.90 10.40
CA GLN A 94 -10.57 0.76 11.14
C GLN A 94 -9.59 0.13 12.16
N ARG A 95 -8.34 0.59 12.20
CA ARG A 95 -7.31 0.13 13.13
C ARG A 95 -7.18 1.09 14.33
N ASN A 96 -6.65 0.61 15.44
CA ASN A 96 -6.21 1.50 16.52
C ASN A 96 -4.90 2.19 16.12
N PRO A 97 -4.81 3.54 16.11
CA PRO A 97 -3.63 4.25 15.61
C PRO A 97 -2.38 4.04 16.48
N VAL A 98 -2.53 3.82 17.79
CA VAL A 98 -1.39 3.58 18.70
C VAL A 98 -0.76 2.22 18.45
N TYR A 99 -1.59 1.17 18.29
CA TYR A 99 -1.08 -0.15 17.91
C TYR A 99 -0.47 -0.14 16.52
N THR A 100 -1.12 0.53 15.58
CA THR A 100 -0.60 0.62 14.20
C THR A 100 0.73 1.37 14.16
N ALA A 101 0.85 2.49 14.89
CA ALA A 101 2.13 3.21 15.02
C ALA A 101 3.23 2.32 15.59
N LYS A 102 2.91 1.49 16.60
CA LYS A 102 3.85 0.53 17.17
C LYS A 102 4.29 -0.53 16.15
N HIS A 103 3.34 -1.11 15.42
CA HIS A 103 3.63 -2.15 14.43
C HIS A 103 4.49 -1.60 13.28
N VAL A 104 4.14 -0.43 12.75
CA VAL A 104 4.90 0.26 11.69
C VAL A 104 6.33 0.56 12.15
N ALA A 105 6.50 1.17 13.32
CA ALA A 105 7.83 1.47 13.85
C ALA A 105 8.66 0.19 14.12
N THR A 106 8.00 -0.89 14.53
CA THR A 106 8.68 -2.18 14.77
C THR A 106 9.13 -2.81 13.45
N LEU A 107 8.26 -2.83 12.43
CA LEU A 107 8.62 -3.35 11.10
C LEU A 107 9.74 -2.52 10.48
N ASP A 108 9.66 -1.19 10.56
CA ASP A 108 10.70 -0.30 10.06
C ASP A 108 12.05 -0.58 10.74
N TRP A 109 12.04 -0.73 12.06
CA TRP A 109 13.24 -1.06 12.85
C TRP A 109 13.80 -2.44 12.49
N LEU A 110 12.96 -3.49 12.40
CA LEU A 110 13.39 -4.86 12.06
C LEU A 110 13.87 -4.98 10.62
N SER A 111 13.30 -4.24 9.69
CA SER A 111 13.71 -4.22 8.29
C SER A 111 14.94 -3.36 8.02
N GLY A 112 15.39 -2.56 9.01
CA GLY A 112 16.47 -1.60 8.81
C GLY A 112 16.09 -0.41 7.92
N GLY A 113 14.83 0.04 7.97
CA GLY A 113 14.34 1.21 7.23
C GLY A 113 13.90 0.90 5.79
N ARG A 114 13.46 -0.33 5.51
CA ARG A 114 12.99 -0.75 4.18
C ARG A 114 11.47 -0.73 4.03
N PHE A 115 10.74 -0.05 4.89
CA PHE A 115 9.29 -0.09 4.91
C PHE A 115 8.67 1.23 4.42
N ASP A 116 7.70 1.12 3.50
CA ASP A 116 6.84 2.20 3.01
C ASP A 116 5.40 1.94 3.45
N PHE A 117 4.80 2.92 4.14
CA PHE A 117 3.48 2.74 4.74
C PHE A 117 2.40 3.35 3.86
N THR A 118 1.75 2.51 3.05
CA THR A 118 0.64 2.94 2.19
C THR A 118 -0.70 2.74 2.88
N ILE A 119 -1.49 3.81 2.93
CA ILE A 119 -2.71 3.97 3.70
C ILE A 119 -3.90 4.15 2.76
N GLY A 120 -4.99 3.42 3.02
CA GLY A 120 -6.30 3.60 2.43
C GLY A 120 -7.37 3.90 3.47
N THR A 121 -8.58 4.21 2.99
CA THR A 121 -9.74 4.46 3.86
C THR A 121 -10.79 3.36 3.77
N GLY A 122 -10.60 2.32 2.98
CA GLY A 122 -11.54 1.22 2.83
C GLY A 122 -12.87 1.59 2.16
N TRP A 123 -13.58 0.57 1.75
CA TRP A 123 -14.87 0.70 1.03
C TRP A 123 -16.01 -0.06 1.71
N SER A 124 -15.73 -1.16 2.43
CA SER A 124 -16.74 -2.02 3.05
C SER A 124 -17.20 -1.46 4.40
N SER A 125 -18.46 -1.06 4.50
CA SER A 125 -19.07 -0.61 5.76
C SER A 125 -19.23 -1.76 6.75
N GLU A 126 -19.42 -2.98 6.25
CA GLU A 126 -19.55 -4.20 7.07
C GLU A 126 -18.21 -4.57 7.73
N GLU A 127 -17.11 -4.41 7.02
CA GLU A 127 -15.77 -4.63 7.60
C GLU A 127 -15.49 -3.62 8.72
N TYR A 128 -15.89 -2.35 8.53
CA TYR A 128 -15.83 -1.34 9.59
C TYR A 128 -16.68 -1.71 10.81
N ALA A 129 -17.89 -2.22 10.59
CA ALA A 129 -18.76 -2.70 11.66
C ALA A 129 -18.14 -3.88 12.41
N ALA A 130 -17.56 -4.84 11.70
CA ALA A 130 -16.84 -5.98 12.30
C ALA A 130 -15.63 -5.52 13.13
N CYS A 131 -14.97 -4.42 12.74
CA CYS A 131 -13.90 -3.79 13.50
C CYS A 131 -14.40 -2.82 14.60
N ALA A 132 -15.71 -2.79 14.90
CA ALA A 132 -16.34 -1.89 15.88
C ALA A 132 -15.98 -0.40 15.66
N THR A 133 -15.82 0.01 14.41
CA THR A 133 -15.45 1.38 14.04
C THR A 133 -16.53 1.98 13.11
N PRO A 134 -16.97 3.23 13.34
CA PRO A 134 -17.92 3.89 12.46
C PRO A 134 -17.35 4.06 11.04
N PHE A 135 -18.15 3.76 10.01
CA PHE A 135 -17.78 3.96 8.61
C PHE A 135 -17.74 5.44 8.22
N ASP A 136 -18.67 6.23 8.77
CA ASP A 136 -18.76 7.65 8.52
C ASP A 136 -17.51 8.41 8.99
N ALA A 137 -17.21 9.51 8.29
CA ALA A 137 -16.07 10.39 8.56
C ALA A 137 -14.71 9.65 8.54
N ARG A 138 -14.62 8.46 7.90
CA ARG A 138 -13.36 7.67 7.84
C ARG A 138 -12.19 8.42 7.24
N GLY A 139 -12.45 9.36 6.29
CA GLY A 139 -11.40 10.21 5.71
C GLY A 139 -10.82 11.22 6.70
N GLU A 140 -11.67 11.83 7.54
CA GLU A 140 -11.24 12.75 8.60
C GLU A 140 -10.53 11.98 9.73
N ARG A 141 -11.09 10.83 10.13
CA ARG A 141 -10.48 9.92 11.11
C ARG A 141 -9.09 9.46 10.64
N CYS A 142 -8.94 9.12 9.35
CA CYS A 142 -7.66 8.75 8.78
C CYS A 142 -6.62 9.86 8.97
N ARG A 143 -6.99 11.12 8.75
CA ARG A 143 -6.10 12.27 8.93
C ARG A 143 -5.65 12.39 10.39
N GLU A 144 -6.57 12.38 11.35
CA GLU A 144 -6.21 12.43 12.77
C GLU A 144 -5.33 11.25 13.20
N TYR A 145 -5.62 10.05 12.71
CA TYR A 145 -4.82 8.87 13.03
C TYR A 145 -3.39 8.97 12.50
N VAL A 146 -3.19 9.57 11.33
CA VAL A 146 -1.85 9.88 10.81
C VAL A 146 -1.12 10.86 11.73
N GLU A 147 -1.80 11.92 12.22
CA GLU A 147 -1.18 12.88 13.14
C GLU A 147 -0.81 12.24 14.49
N VAL A 148 -1.67 11.39 15.05
CA VAL A 148 -1.37 10.59 16.26
C VAL A 148 -0.11 9.74 16.04
N MET A 149 -0.03 9.06 14.90
CA MET A 149 1.11 8.19 14.58
C MET A 149 2.38 9.01 14.37
N ARG A 150 2.32 10.15 13.70
CA ARG A 150 3.46 11.06 13.53
C ARG A 150 3.99 11.57 14.86
N SER A 151 3.09 11.97 15.78
CA SER A 151 3.51 12.34 17.14
C SER A 151 4.21 11.18 17.84
N LEU A 152 3.66 9.96 17.76
CA LEU A 152 4.27 8.76 18.35
C LEU A 152 5.65 8.43 17.77
N TRP A 153 5.89 8.71 16.50
CA TRP A 153 7.17 8.44 15.84
C TRP A 153 8.21 9.55 16.04
N CYS A 154 7.78 10.80 16.00
CA CYS A 154 8.70 11.95 15.92
C CYS A 154 8.95 12.62 17.28
N ASP A 155 7.94 12.70 18.16
CA ASP A 155 8.04 13.48 19.38
C ASP A 155 8.71 12.70 20.53
N PRO A 156 9.55 13.34 21.34
CA PRO A 156 10.10 12.74 22.56
C PRO A 156 9.03 12.36 23.59
N VAL A 157 7.99 13.20 23.70
CA VAL A 157 6.76 12.96 24.46
C VAL A 157 5.60 13.22 23.51
N SER A 158 4.81 12.23 23.23
CA SER A 158 3.70 12.26 22.31
C SER A 158 2.41 12.59 23.02
N SER A 159 1.59 13.46 22.43
CA SER A 159 0.22 13.70 22.87
C SER A 159 -0.62 14.19 21.68
N PHE A 160 -1.92 13.98 21.73
CA PHE A 160 -2.83 14.45 20.68
C PHE A 160 -4.23 14.64 21.26
N SER A 161 -4.92 15.69 20.83
CA SER A 161 -6.33 15.93 21.16
C SER A 161 -7.07 16.31 19.89
N GLY A 162 -8.04 15.49 19.48
CA GLY A 162 -8.81 15.67 18.26
C GLY A 162 -10.26 15.26 18.43
N ARG A 163 -10.99 15.23 17.33
CA ARG A 163 -12.40 14.82 17.29
C ARG A 163 -12.57 13.30 17.45
N PHE A 164 -11.67 12.52 16.90
CA PHE A 164 -11.77 11.04 16.82
C PHE A 164 -10.79 10.34 17.74
N TYR A 165 -9.78 11.04 18.24
CA TYR A 165 -8.78 10.42 19.10
C TYR A 165 -8.26 11.38 20.16
N GLU A 166 -8.08 10.84 21.37
CA GLU A 166 -7.41 11.50 22.48
C GLU A 166 -6.22 10.65 22.91
N LEU A 167 -5.01 11.21 22.83
CA LEU A 167 -3.79 10.55 23.26
C LEU A 167 -3.21 11.32 24.44
N PRO A 168 -3.28 10.80 25.68
CA PRO A 168 -2.60 11.41 26.80
C PRO A 168 -1.07 11.35 26.62
N ALA A 169 -0.36 12.25 27.31
CA ALA A 169 1.10 12.34 27.21
C ALA A 169 1.76 10.98 27.48
N CYS A 170 2.49 10.49 26.51
CA CYS A 170 3.12 9.16 26.56
C CYS A 170 4.42 9.10 25.76
N ARG A 171 5.10 7.96 25.79
CA ARG A 171 6.29 7.68 24.99
C ARG A 171 6.14 6.34 24.28
N GLN A 172 6.56 6.28 23.02
CA GLN A 172 6.63 5.04 22.25
C GLN A 172 8.06 4.77 21.79
N HIS A 173 8.50 3.53 21.97
CA HIS A 173 9.77 2.99 21.47
C HIS A 173 9.55 1.55 20.98
N PRO A 174 10.32 1.07 19.94
CA PRO A 174 11.32 1.85 19.22
C PRO A 174 10.71 3.01 18.44
N LYS A 175 11.51 4.01 18.10
CA LYS A 175 11.19 4.95 17.04
C LYS A 175 11.54 4.30 15.71
N PRO A 176 10.93 4.73 14.56
CA PRO A 176 11.37 4.31 13.26
C PRO A 176 12.84 4.62 12.99
N VAL A 177 13.47 3.81 12.15
CA VAL A 177 14.84 4.06 11.66
C VAL A 177 14.83 5.16 10.62
N GLN A 178 13.81 5.15 9.74
CA GLN A 178 13.63 6.19 8.73
C GLN A 178 13.22 7.52 9.38
N GLN A 179 13.79 8.62 8.91
CA GLN A 179 13.57 9.96 9.47
C GLN A 179 12.83 10.86 8.47
N PRO A 180 11.84 11.62 8.92
CA PRO A 180 11.30 11.71 10.30
C PRO A 180 10.46 10.48 10.71
N HIS A 181 9.98 9.71 9.76
CA HIS A 181 9.22 8.47 9.90
C HIS A 181 9.22 7.71 8.56
N PRO A 182 8.74 6.47 8.48
CA PRO A 182 8.56 5.77 7.19
C PRO A 182 7.76 6.63 6.21
N PRO A 183 8.08 6.60 4.90
CA PRO A 183 7.30 7.30 3.89
C PRO A 183 5.82 6.94 3.98
N LEU A 184 4.94 7.96 3.97
CA LEU A 184 3.51 7.81 4.01
C LEU A 184 2.95 7.95 2.59
N TRP A 185 2.34 6.91 2.09
CA TRP A 185 1.68 6.93 0.80
C TRP A 185 0.17 6.80 0.99
N PHE A 186 -0.61 7.33 0.07
CA PHE A 186 -2.06 7.21 0.14
C PHE A 186 -2.61 6.58 -1.13
N GLY A 187 -3.39 5.51 -0.94
CA GLY A 187 -4.11 4.82 -2.00
C GLY A 187 -5.58 5.21 -2.06
N GLY A 188 -6.15 5.09 -3.25
CA GLY A 188 -7.55 5.35 -3.52
C GLY A 188 -7.79 6.35 -4.63
N PHE A 189 -9.06 6.64 -4.89
CA PHE A 189 -9.51 7.44 -6.02
C PHE A 189 -10.16 8.74 -5.56
N GLY A 190 -9.99 9.79 -6.36
CA GLY A 190 -10.68 11.06 -6.20
C GLY A 190 -9.98 12.05 -5.25
N ASP A 191 -10.53 13.25 -5.27
CA ASP A 191 -9.93 14.48 -4.72
C ASP A 191 -9.59 14.39 -3.23
N ALA A 192 -10.39 13.65 -2.44
CA ALA A 192 -10.13 13.47 -1.00
C ALA A 192 -8.80 12.70 -0.74
N THR A 193 -8.47 11.73 -1.58
CA THR A 193 -7.18 11.03 -1.51
C THR A 193 -6.05 11.93 -1.98
N PHE A 194 -6.23 12.64 -3.10
CA PHE A 194 -5.20 13.52 -3.66
C PHE A 194 -4.85 14.67 -2.70
N ARG A 195 -5.84 15.21 -1.98
CA ARG A 195 -5.59 16.20 -0.90
C ARG A 195 -4.77 15.61 0.24
N ARG A 196 -5.03 14.35 0.65
CA ARG A 196 -4.22 13.69 1.68
C ARG A 196 -2.77 13.48 1.23
N VAL A 197 -2.56 13.07 -0.03
CA VAL A 197 -1.22 13.00 -0.62
C VAL A 197 -0.53 14.36 -0.56
N ALA A 198 -1.21 15.42 -1.02
CA ALA A 198 -0.63 16.76 -1.06
C ALA A 198 -0.33 17.34 0.33
N ASP A 199 -1.16 17.04 1.34
CA ASP A 199 -1.01 17.53 2.72
C ASP A 199 0.05 16.74 3.52
N LEU A 200 0.07 15.40 3.37
CA LEU A 200 0.72 14.51 4.33
C LEU A 200 1.65 13.47 3.66
N GLY A 201 1.48 13.24 2.35
CA GLY A 201 2.07 12.09 1.68
C GLY A 201 3.44 12.33 1.08
N SER A 202 4.22 11.26 0.99
CA SER A 202 5.43 11.13 0.17
C SER A 202 5.16 10.37 -1.14
N GLY A 203 3.94 9.81 -1.31
CA GLY A 203 3.57 9.09 -2.52
C GLY A 203 2.06 8.87 -2.66
N TYR A 204 1.69 8.55 -3.90
CA TYR A 204 0.35 8.12 -4.30
C TYR A 204 0.42 6.68 -4.81
N TYR A 205 -0.53 5.85 -4.41
CA TYR A 205 -0.70 4.49 -4.92
C TYR A 205 -2.05 4.36 -5.62
N GLY A 206 -2.01 4.24 -6.96
CA GLY A 206 -3.16 3.94 -7.81
C GLY A 206 -3.17 2.47 -8.24
N PHE A 207 -4.31 1.98 -8.73
CA PHE A 207 -4.40 0.65 -9.33
C PHE A 207 -5.52 0.57 -10.37
N ASP A 208 -5.31 -0.32 -11.35
CA ASP A 208 -6.24 -0.60 -12.46
C ASP A 208 -6.77 0.63 -13.22
N GLN A 209 -6.04 1.74 -13.21
CA GLN A 209 -6.28 2.93 -14.01
C GLN A 209 -5.49 2.85 -15.33
N THR A 210 -6.03 3.38 -16.41
CA THR A 210 -5.34 3.50 -17.69
C THR A 210 -4.23 4.56 -17.63
N PRO A 211 -3.25 4.55 -18.55
CA PRO A 211 -2.23 5.61 -18.62
C PRO A 211 -2.84 7.02 -18.77
N ALA A 212 -3.94 7.15 -19.51
CA ALA A 212 -4.65 8.43 -19.67
C ALA A 212 -5.26 8.92 -18.34
N GLU A 213 -5.88 8.02 -17.57
CA GLU A 213 -6.42 8.35 -16.24
C GLU A 213 -5.31 8.72 -15.25
N ILE A 214 -4.16 8.03 -15.30
CA ILE A 214 -3.00 8.38 -14.46
C ILE A 214 -2.45 9.77 -14.82
N ALA A 215 -2.41 10.13 -16.10
CA ALA A 215 -1.99 11.48 -16.50
C ALA A 215 -2.92 12.57 -15.90
N VAL A 216 -4.23 12.34 -15.85
CA VAL A 216 -5.20 13.23 -15.19
C VAL A 216 -4.95 13.29 -13.67
N VAL A 217 -4.73 12.14 -13.03
CA VAL A 217 -4.40 12.07 -11.59
C VAL A 217 -3.11 12.86 -11.31
N ARG A 218 -2.07 12.66 -12.10
CA ARG A 218 -0.79 13.36 -11.96
C ARG A 218 -0.95 14.87 -12.08
N GLN A 219 -1.72 15.33 -13.06
CA GLN A 219 -2.02 16.75 -13.21
C GLN A 219 -2.72 17.30 -11.97
N ARG A 220 -3.75 16.60 -11.46
CA ARG A 220 -4.49 17.02 -10.28
C ARG A 220 -3.63 17.05 -9.03
N LEU A 221 -2.75 16.07 -8.85
CA LEU A 221 -1.78 16.06 -7.76
C LEU A 221 -0.82 17.24 -7.86
N ALA A 222 -0.31 17.57 -9.05
CA ALA A 222 0.58 18.71 -9.27
C ALA A 222 -0.07 20.04 -8.88
N GLU A 223 -1.35 20.25 -9.25
CA GLU A 223 -2.12 21.44 -8.82
C GLU A 223 -2.21 21.53 -7.29
N LEU A 224 -2.65 20.44 -6.63
CA LEU A 224 -2.84 20.42 -5.19
C LEU A 224 -1.52 20.55 -4.40
N LEU A 225 -0.42 20.02 -4.92
CA LEU A 225 0.92 20.17 -4.35
C LEU A 225 1.40 21.62 -4.48
N THR A 226 1.19 22.23 -5.65
CA THR A 226 1.55 23.65 -5.89
C THR A 226 0.83 24.59 -4.92
N GLU A 227 -0.46 24.36 -4.66
CA GLU A 227 -1.23 25.10 -3.65
C GLU A 227 -0.60 25.06 -2.24
N ARG A 228 0.26 24.06 -1.98
CA ARG A 228 0.95 23.80 -0.70
C ARG A 228 2.44 24.12 -0.74
N GLY A 229 2.91 24.76 -1.81
CA GLY A 229 4.33 25.08 -2.01
C GLY A 229 5.22 23.85 -2.24
N ARG A 230 4.61 22.73 -2.70
CA ARG A 230 5.30 21.48 -3.05
C ARG A 230 5.27 21.28 -4.57
N ARG A 231 6.11 20.37 -5.05
CA ARG A 231 6.19 20.02 -6.48
C ARG A 231 5.81 18.56 -6.67
N ILE A 232 5.45 18.20 -7.91
CA ILE A 232 5.09 16.81 -8.25
C ILE A 232 6.29 15.85 -8.07
N GLU A 233 7.51 16.35 -8.22
CA GLU A 233 8.75 15.59 -8.00
C GLU A 233 9.04 15.32 -6.51
N ASP A 234 8.30 15.94 -5.60
CA ASP A 234 8.42 15.70 -4.16
C ASP A 234 7.63 14.47 -3.70
N ILE A 235 6.92 13.80 -4.62
CA ILE A 235 6.18 12.56 -4.36
C ILE A 235 6.50 11.50 -5.39
N THR A 236 6.30 10.23 -5.02
CA THR A 236 6.37 9.09 -5.94
C THR A 236 4.95 8.70 -6.37
N ILE A 237 4.73 8.45 -7.66
CA ILE A 237 3.50 7.88 -8.19
C ILE A 237 3.74 6.41 -8.47
N SER A 238 3.15 5.54 -7.64
CA SER A 238 3.14 4.09 -7.84
C SER A 238 1.80 3.64 -8.39
N HIS A 239 1.82 2.69 -9.31
CA HIS A 239 0.60 2.15 -9.92
C HIS A 239 0.64 0.64 -10.02
N GLY A 240 -0.38 -0.02 -9.49
CA GLY A 240 -0.57 -1.46 -9.56
C GLY A 240 -1.61 -1.87 -10.61
N VAL A 241 -1.39 -3.02 -11.25
CA VAL A 241 -2.40 -3.65 -12.09
C VAL A 241 -2.73 -5.04 -11.56
N TYR A 242 -4.01 -5.25 -11.29
CA TYR A 242 -4.50 -6.53 -10.80
C TYR A 242 -5.09 -7.38 -11.93
N ASN A 243 -5.99 -6.86 -12.74
CA ASN A 243 -6.72 -7.67 -13.74
C ASN A 243 -6.98 -6.98 -15.09
N ARG A 244 -6.94 -5.67 -15.19
CA ARG A 244 -7.47 -4.93 -16.36
C ARG A 244 -6.50 -4.81 -17.54
N MET A 245 -5.20 -4.80 -17.30
CA MET A 245 -4.23 -4.52 -18.37
C MET A 245 -3.21 -5.65 -18.49
N PRO A 246 -2.79 -5.99 -19.73
CA PRO A 246 -1.66 -6.88 -19.93
C PRO A 246 -0.37 -6.23 -19.42
N VAL A 247 0.50 -7.03 -18.85
CA VAL A 247 1.82 -6.59 -18.39
C VAL A 247 2.85 -6.92 -19.47
N SER A 248 3.28 -5.90 -20.21
CA SER A 248 4.31 -5.98 -21.24
C SER A 248 5.23 -4.76 -21.19
N PRO A 249 6.43 -4.80 -21.80
CA PRO A 249 7.30 -3.64 -21.91
C PRO A 249 6.62 -2.43 -22.57
N GLU A 250 5.78 -2.66 -23.58
CA GLU A 250 5.06 -1.60 -24.29
C GLU A 250 4.06 -0.90 -23.37
N THR A 251 3.25 -1.69 -22.65
CA THR A 251 2.27 -1.17 -21.67
C THR A 251 3.00 -0.39 -20.56
N LEU A 252 4.12 -0.89 -20.06
CA LEU A 252 4.87 -0.18 -19.02
C LEU A 252 5.47 1.15 -19.53
N ALA A 253 5.87 1.20 -20.80
CA ALA A 253 6.35 2.44 -21.40
C ALA A 253 5.24 3.51 -21.43
N GLU A 254 3.99 3.13 -21.73
CA GLU A 254 2.86 4.07 -21.70
C GLU A 254 2.60 4.62 -20.28
N TYR A 255 2.70 3.77 -19.25
CA TYR A 255 2.57 4.22 -17.84
C TYR A 255 3.73 5.13 -17.42
N ARG A 256 4.96 4.81 -17.80
CA ARG A 256 6.12 5.68 -17.54
C ARG A 256 5.91 7.05 -18.19
N ASP A 257 5.46 7.09 -19.45
CA ASP A 257 5.23 8.32 -20.19
C ASP A 257 4.05 9.13 -19.61
N ALA A 258 3.10 8.46 -18.95
CA ALA A 258 2.04 9.09 -18.15
C ALA A 258 2.54 9.62 -16.79
N GLY A 259 3.79 9.32 -16.40
CA GLY A 259 4.43 9.80 -15.19
C GLY A 259 4.32 8.90 -13.99
N VAL A 260 4.22 7.58 -14.21
CA VAL A 260 4.39 6.56 -13.15
C VAL A 260 5.88 6.39 -12.86
N ASP A 261 6.25 6.52 -11.59
CA ASP A 261 7.61 6.33 -11.11
C ASP A 261 7.90 4.88 -10.74
N GLN A 262 6.87 4.17 -10.28
CA GLN A 262 6.94 2.76 -9.92
C GLN A 262 5.72 2.00 -10.41
N PHE A 263 5.95 0.87 -11.09
CA PHE A 263 4.87 0.01 -11.57
C PHE A 263 4.85 -1.32 -10.80
N VAL A 264 3.68 -1.71 -10.28
CA VAL A 264 3.52 -2.89 -9.42
C VAL A 264 2.79 -3.98 -10.20
N VAL A 265 3.50 -5.07 -10.47
CA VAL A 265 2.95 -6.24 -11.17
C VAL A 265 2.33 -7.24 -10.20
N SER A 266 1.35 -8.03 -10.67
CA SER A 266 0.73 -9.12 -9.91
C SER A 266 0.99 -10.46 -10.59
N LEU A 267 1.29 -11.48 -9.79
CA LEU A 267 1.42 -12.86 -10.29
C LEU A 267 0.02 -13.49 -10.43
N ARG A 268 -0.27 -14.04 -11.60
CA ARG A 268 -1.61 -14.54 -11.98
C ARG A 268 -1.69 -16.05 -12.22
N GLY A 269 -0.58 -16.75 -12.13
CA GLY A 269 -0.55 -18.19 -12.31
C GLY A 269 -1.46 -18.93 -11.32
N ALA A 270 -2.24 -19.93 -11.79
CA ALA A 270 -3.12 -20.70 -10.92
C ALA A 270 -2.35 -21.55 -9.90
N GLU A 271 -1.15 -21.99 -10.26
CA GLU A 271 -0.28 -22.86 -9.47
C GLU A 271 1.04 -22.16 -9.13
N GLN A 272 1.71 -22.63 -8.09
CA GLN A 272 2.99 -22.06 -7.65
C GLN A 272 4.05 -22.07 -8.77
N SER A 273 4.10 -23.12 -9.59
CA SER A 273 5.04 -23.23 -10.73
C SER A 273 4.80 -22.10 -11.75
N ALA A 274 3.55 -21.87 -12.14
CA ALA A 274 3.19 -20.85 -13.09
C ALA A 274 3.49 -19.43 -12.55
N MET A 275 3.23 -19.18 -11.26
CA MET A 275 3.60 -17.91 -10.61
C MET A 275 5.12 -17.71 -10.57
N ARG A 276 5.92 -18.78 -10.34
CA ARG A 276 7.39 -18.68 -10.42
C ARG A 276 7.88 -18.37 -11.84
N GLU A 277 7.34 -19.02 -12.84
CA GLU A 277 7.66 -18.74 -14.25
C GLU A 277 7.33 -17.30 -14.64
N GLU A 278 6.19 -16.79 -14.17
CA GLU A 278 5.79 -15.41 -14.40
C GLU A 278 6.71 -14.41 -13.70
N LEU A 279 7.11 -14.67 -12.45
CA LEU A 279 8.10 -13.87 -11.74
C LEU A 279 9.44 -13.79 -12.50
N GLU A 280 9.94 -14.93 -12.97
CA GLU A 280 11.16 -15.00 -13.77
C GLU A 280 11.03 -14.23 -15.09
N ARG A 281 9.88 -14.33 -15.74
CA ARG A 281 9.59 -13.57 -16.96
C ARG A 281 9.62 -12.08 -16.70
N PHE A 282 8.90 -11.60 -15.68
CA PHE A 282 8.89 -10.17 -15.31
C PHE A 282 10.29 -9.68 -14.92
N GLY A 283 11.06 -10.47 -14.17
CA GLY A 283 12.44 -10.12 -13.84
C GLY A 283 13.31 -9.89 -15.07
N ARG A 284 13.20 -10.77 -16.08
CA ARG A 284 13.98 -10.63 -17.32
C ARG A 284 13.50 -9.51 -18.25
N GLU A 285 12.19 -9.32 -18.34
CA GLU A 285 11.57 -8.44 -19.35
C GLU A 285 11.39 -7.00 -18.88
N LEU A 286 11.23 -6.78 -17.57
CA LEU A 286 10.81 -5.49 -17.03
C LEU A 286 11.85 -4.85 -16.11
N VAL A 287 12.49 -5.61 -15.22
CA VAL A 287 13.40 -5.03 -14.23
C VAL A 287 14.64 -4.43 -14.89
N GLY A 288 14.95 -3.18 -14.53
CA GLY A 288 16.12 -2.44 -15.04
C GLY A 288 16.02 -1.99 -16.51
N ARG A 289 14.80 -2.00 -17.09
CA ARG A 289 14.59 -1.63 -18.49
C ARG A 289 13.94 -0.25 -18.71
N PHE A 290 13.46 0.40 -17.66
CA PHE A 290 12.72 1.67 -17.75
C PHE A 290 13.34 2.82 -16.96
#